data_a4a73c54e902040623349ad832b59d80
#
_entry.id   a4a73c54e902040623349ad832b59d80
#
_cell.length_a   1.000
_cell.length_b   1.000
_cell.length_c   1.000
_cell.angle_alpha   90.00
_cell.angle_beta   90.00
_cell.angle_gamma   90.00
#
_symmetry.space_group_name_H-M   'P 1'
#
loop_
_entity.id
_entity.type
_entity.pdbx_description
1 polymer ?
#
loop_
_entity_poly.entity_id
_entity_poly.type
_entity_poly.pdbx_seq_one_letter_code
_entity_poly.pdbx_strand_id
1 'polypeptide(L)'
;MKAFRIFTLCALCALSAQAQKQYSLASPDGKLKTTVTTGAQLSYDITFDGQQVLENSPISMTLDNGEIWGENDKPSKVSRKSVDGEIKSPFYRADELDEEYNEMTLQFKGFNVEFRAYDDGIAYRFVNKGKKPFKVVKEGVDFNFPFDVTAHVPYTIPRRKGHYNEQFWNSFENQYTTNNITKLEKEKLAFLPIIAELKNNVKLCITEVNLESYPGLYVKPGNGNQLTSDFAPYPKRMEQGGHNMLQMIVKEYEDFIAKVEKPRSFPWRVAIVTDEDEELASTNLSYLLAEPSRLEDISWIKPGKIAWDWWNDWNLDGVDFETGVNNPTYKAYIDFASKNGIEYVILDEG
;
A
#
# COMPACT_ATOMS: atom_id res chain seq x y z
N MET A 1 75.18 17.41 4.43
CA MET A 1 74.04 16.59 4.80
C MET A 1 72.83 17.51 4.92
N LYS A 2 71.96 17.52 3.90
CA LYS A 2 70.72 18.33 3.89
C LYS A 2 69.54 17.43 4.32
N ALA A 3 68.95 17.78 5.45
CA ALA A 3 67.71 17.06 5.96
C ALA A 3 66.49 17.53 5.17
N PHE A 4 65.86 16.60 4.49
CA PHE A 4 64.60 16.79 3.78
C PHE A 4 63.44 16.58 4.81
N ARG A 5 62.73 17.65 5.13
CA ARG A 5 61.48 17.55 5.96
C ARG A 5 60.32 17.28 5.04
N ILE A 6 59.74 16.06 5.14
CA ILE A 6 58.50 15.69 4.51
C ILE A 6 57.36 16.24 5.38
N PHE A 7 56.61 17.22 4.85
CA PHE A 7 55.35 17.67 5.42
C PHE A 7 54.25 16.77 4.92
N THR A 8 53.73 15.87 5.78
CA THR A 8 52.54 15.09 5.50
C THR A 8 51.32 15.97 5.75
N LEU A 9 50.67 16.38 4.67
CA LEU A 9 49.41 17.13 4.71
C LEU A 9 48.27 16.14 4.94
N CYS A 10 47.83 15.98 6.18
CA CYS A 10 46.59 15.28 6.50
C CYS A 10 45.42 16.16 6.07
N ALA A 11 44.82 15.86 4.92
CA ALA A 11 43.52 16.40 4.54
C ALA A 11 42.46 15.74 5.42
N LEU A 12 42.01 16.41 6.48
CA LEU A 12 40.78 16.07 7.18
C LEU A 12 39.61 16.34 6.24
N CYS A 13 39.06 15.30 5.63
CA CYS A 13 37.71 15.34 5.08
C CYS A 13 36.75 15.48 6.26
N ALA A 14 36.35 16.69 6.58
CA ALA A 14 35.22 16.93 7.46
C ALA A 14 33.95 16.45 6.72
N LEU A 15 33.59 15.21 6.93
CA LEU A 15 32.21 14.74 6.67
C LEU A 15 31.32 15.58 7.59
N SER A 16 30.65 16.56 7.03
CA SER A 16 29.57 17.27 7.73
C SER A 16 28.46 16.25 8.01
N ALA A 17 28.53 15.63 9.18
CA ALA A 17 27.42 14.85 9.70
C ALA A 17 26.24 15.80 9.83
N GLN A 18 25.29 15.71 8.90
CA GLN A 18 24.06 16.49 8.96
C GLN A 18 23.30 16.03 10.20
N ALA A 19 23.09 16.95 11.15
CA ALA A 19 22.45 16.62 12.42
C ALA A 19 21.05 16.03 12.14
N GLN A 20 20.83 14.80 12.55
CA GLN A 20 19.54 14.16 12.53
C GLN A 20 18.56 14.95 13.42
N LYS A 21 17.35 15.13 12.93
CA LYS A 21 16.27 15.77 13.69
C LYS A 21 15.07 14.85 13.72
N GLN A 22 14.47 14.72 14.90
CA GLN A 22 13.32 13.86 15.15
C GLN A 22 12.05 14.67 15.37
N TYR A 23 10.94 14.11 14.90
CA TYR A 23 9.59 14.67 15.04
C TYR A 23 8.65 13.55 15.40
N SER A 24 7.96 13.67 16.54
CA SER A 24 7.02 12.65 17.02
C SER A 24 5.58 13.04 16.76
N LEU A 25 4.75 12.05 16.49
CA LEU A 25 3.30 12.14 16.39
C LEU A 25 2.70 10.97 17.16
N ALA A 26 1.63 11.21 17.91
CA ALA A 26 0.90 10.17 18.64
C ALA A 26 -0.54 10.07 18.13
N SER A 27 -1.17 8.92 18.31
CA SER A 27 -2.61 8.73 18.19
C SER A 27 -3.38 9.57 19.19
N PRO A 28 -4.68 9.81 19.01
CA PRO A 28 -5.52 10.53 19.98
C PRO A 28 -5.46 9.93 21.39
N ASP A 29 -5.53 8.60 21.52
CA ASP A 29 -5.41 7.87 22.79
C ASP A 29 -3.97 7.81 23.36
N GLY A 30 -2.97 8.15 22.54
CA GLY A 30 -1.54 8.18 22.86
C GLY A 30 -0.83 6.84 22.93
N LYS A 31 -1.48 5.72 22.61
CA LYS A 31 -0.86 4.38 22.60
C LYS A 31 0.05 4.18 21.41
N LEU A 32 -0.42 4.53 20.19
CA LEU A 32 0.39 4.52 18.99
C LEU A 32 1.22 5.79 18.85
N LYS A 33 2.51 5.63 18.58
CA LYS A 33 3.41 6.76 18.31
C LYS A 33 4.30 6.46 17.12
N THR A 34 4.49 7.46 16.26
CA THR A 34 5.53 7.43 15.23
C THR A 34 6.56 8.53 15.50
N THR A 35 7.84 8.19 15.29
CA THR A 35 8.93 9.17 15.34
C THR A 35 9.59 9.20 13.98
N VAL A 36 9.52 10.36 13.32
CA VAL A 36 10.10 10.58 12.00
C VAL A 36 11.46 11.22 12.15
N THR A 37 12.49 10.58 11.63
CA THR A 37 13.87 11.05 11.63
C THR A 37 14.24 11.60 10.26
N THR A 38 14.80 12.82 10.23
CA THR A 38 15.29 13.48 9.01
C THR A 38 16.80 13.72 9.08
N GLY A 39 17.44 13.85 7.95
CA GLY A 39 18.90 14.03 7.84
C GLY A 39 19.43 13.33 6.61
N ALA A 40 20.41 12.45 6.75
CA ALA A 40 20.97 11.69 5.62
C ALA A 40 19.90 10.81 4.94
N GLN A 41 19.00 10.23 5.73
CA GLN A 41 17.87 9.40 5.27
C GLN A 41 16.64 9.78 6.06
N LEU A 42 15.49 9.90 5.37
CA LEU A 42 14.18 9.99 6.00
C LEU A 42 13.74 8.58 6.42
N SER A 43 13.44 8.41 7.70
CA SER A 43 12.99 7.13 8.26
C SER A 43 11.94 7.36 9.35
N TYR A 44 11.26 6.31 9.74
CA TYR A 44 10.28 6.37 10.82
C TYR A 44 10.35 5.14 11.72
N ASP A 45 9.91 5.34 12.94
CA ASP A 45 9.71 4.31 13.96
C ASP A 45 8.23 4.25 14.31
N ILE A 46 7.73 3.09 14.72
CA ILE A 46 6.40 2.94 15.30
C ILE A 46 6.54 2.22 16.64
N THR A 47 5.87 2.75 17.67
CA THR A 47 5.70 2.08 18.98
C THR A 47 4.22 1.99 19.31
N PHE A 48 3.82 0.88 19.91
CA PHE A 48 2.48 0.64 20.45
C PHE A 48 2.60 0.32 21.93
N ASP A 49 1.97 1.14 22.75
CA ASP A 49 2.01 1.06 24.23
C ASP A 49 3.44 0.90 24.80
N GLY A 50 4.40 1.60 24.17
CA GLY A 50 5.82 1.56 24.53
C GLY A 50 6.60 0.38 23.90
N GLN A 51 5.96 -0.59 23.27
CA GLN A 51 6.62 -1.66 22.55
C GLN A 51 7.03 -1.20 21.15
N GLN A 52 8.28 -1.48 20.75
CA GLN A 52 8.74 -1.22 19.38
C GLN A 52 8.04 -2.16 18.39
N VAL A 53 7.42 -1.59 17.35
CA VAL A 53 6.74 -2.28 16.25
C VAL A 53 7.59 -2.24 14.99
N LEU A 54 8.02 -1.05 14.57
CA LEU A 54 8.98 -0.82 13.50
C LEU A 54 10.09 0.10 13.97
N GLU A 55 11.31 -0.11 13.50
CA GLU A 55 12.48 0.71 13.87
C GLU A 55 13.23 1.18 12.63
N ASN A 56 13.57 2.47 12.61
CA ASN A 56 14.40 3.09 11.55
C ASN A 56 14.05 2.61 10.13
N SER A 57 12.76 2.58 9.82
CA SER A 57 12.23 2.15 8.51
C SER A 57 12.39 3.27 7.49
N PRO A 58 13.30 3.16 6.50
CA PRO A 58 13.56 4.23 5.54
C PRO A 58 12.45 4.34 4.51
N ILE A 59 12.20 5.58 4.09
CA ILE A 59 11.29 5.92 3.01
C ILE A 59 11.95 6.90 2.03
N SER A 60 11.71 6.71 0.73
CA SER A 60 12.29 7.56 -0.30
C SER A 60 11.51 7.50 -1.61
N MET A 61 11.75 8.47 -2.51
CA MET A 61 11.22 8.46 -3.86
C MET A 61 12.27 9.00 -4.84
N THR A 62 12.74 8.16 -5.73
CA THR A 62 13.73 8.51 -6.76
C THR A 62 13.05 8.98 -8.02
N LEU A 63 13.44 10.16 -8.53
CA LEU A 63 12.88 10.79 -9.72
C LEU A 63 13.82 10.64 -10.92
N ASP A 64 13.30 10.77 -12.14
CA ASP A 64 14.04 10.64 -13.40
C ASP A 64 15.07 11.78 -13.64
N ASN A 65 14.98 12.86 -12.88
CA ASN A 65 15.96 13.93 -12.90
C ASN A 65 17.16 13.70 -11.94
N GLY A 66 17.20 12.55 -11.25
CA GLY A 66 18.23 12.19 -10.27
C GLY A 66 17.98 12.71 -8.85
N GLU A 67 16.89 13.44 -8.61
CA GLU A 67 16.46 13.85 -7.27
C GLU A 67 15.96 12.64 -6.48
N ILE A 68 16.31 12.55 -5.19
CA ILE A 68 15.80 11.52 -4.29
C ILE A 68 15.15 12.21 -3.11
N TRP A 69 13.83 12.19 -3.06
CA TRP A 69 13.08 12.68 -1.91
C TRP A 69 13.28 11.74 -0.72
N GLY A 70 13.60 12.31 0.43
CA GLY A 70 13.92 11.58 1.64
C GLY A 70 15.41 11.32 1.87
N GLU A 71 16.29 11.76 0.97
CA GLU A 71 17.75 11.72 1.18
C GLU A 71 18.32 13.12 1.34
N ASN A 72 19.11 13.33 2.41
CA ASN A 72 19.75 14.61 2.73
C ASN A 72 18.78 15.80 2.81
N ASP A 73 17.50 15.52 3.06
CA ASP A 73 16.43 16.49 3.10
C ASP A 73 16.20 17.07 4.52
N LYS A 74 15.90 18.37 4.55
CA LYS A 74 15.58 19.10 5.77
C LYS A 74 14.23 19.79 5.60
N PRO A 75 13.23 19.49 6.43
CA PRO A 75 11.96 20.17 6.32
C PRO A 75 12.11 21.64 6.66
N SER A 76 11.58 22.51 5.81
CA SER A 76 11.55 23.96 6.00
C SER A 76 10.49 24.35 7.04
N LYS A 77 9.44 23.53 7.18
CA LYS A 77 8.35 23.72 8.14
C LYS A 77 7.78 22.37 8.55
N VAL A 78 7.36 22.26 9.79
CA VAL A 78 6.56 21.14 10.30
C VAL A 78 5.27 21.71 10.89
N SER A 79 4.13 21.24 10.40
CA SER A 79 2.81 21.61 10.92
C SER A 79 2.11 20.37 11.48
N ARG A 80 1.22 20.62 12.45
CA ARG A 80 0.39 19.59 13.08
C ARG A 80 -1.04 20.07 13.14
N LYS A 81 -1.97 19.12 13.06
CA LYS A 81 -3.39 19.34 13.36
C LYS A 81 -3.97 18.09 14.01
N SER A 82 -5.03 18.24 14.76
CA SER A 82 -5.90 17.17 15.20
C SER A 82 -7.24 17.32 14.49
N VAL A 83 -7.83 16.21 14.14
CA VAL A 83 -9.18 16.12 13.56
C VAL A 83 -10.00 15.26 14.49
N ASP A 84 -11.20 15.72 14.78
CA ASP A 84 -12.23 15.04 15.55
C ASP A 84 -13.56 15.40 14.87
N GLY A 85 -14.17 14.44 14.21
CA GLY A 85 -15.35 14.65 13.38
C GLY A 85 -15.95 13.34 12.89
N GLU A 86 -16.82 13.47 11.91
CA GLU A 86 -17.52 12.33 11.29
C GLU A 86 -17.45 12.44 9.77
N ILE A 87 -17.35 11.32 9.09
CA ILE A 87 -17.52 11.22 7.65
C ILE A 87 -18.70 10.32 7.28
N LYS A 88 -19.43 10.72 6.24
CA LYS A 88 -20.46 9.85 5.66
C LYS A 88 -19.85 8.74 4.85
N SER A 89 -20.31 7.52 5.06
CA SER A 89 -19.82 6.31 4.40
C SER A 89 -20.95 5.54 3.72
N PRO A 90 -21.59 6.11 2.68
CA PRO A 90 -22.72 5.47 2.00
C PRO A 90 -22.31 4.12 1.43
N PHE A 91 -23.20 3.11 1.56
CA PHE A 91 -22.99 1.73 1.09
C PHE A 91 -21.88 0.96 1.81
N TYR A 92 -21.41 1.44 2.93
CA TYR A 92 -20.47 0.74 3.79
C TYR A 92 -21.22 0.04 4.95
N ARG A 93 -20.51 -0.62 5.85
CA ARG A 93 -21.11 -1.32 7.02
C ARG A 93 -21.73 -0.40 8.08
N ALA A 94 -21.43 0.90 8.02
CA ALA A 94 -22.02 1.95 8.84
C ALA A 94 -22.27 3.17 7.96
N ASP A 95 -23.31 3.96 8.24
CA ASP A 95 -23.66 5.15 7.45
C ASP A 95 -22.71 6.32 7.72
N GLU A 96 -22.18 6.38 8.94
CA GLU A 96 -21.22 7.40 9.41
C GLU A 96 -20.06 6.71 10.14
N LEU A 97 -18.89 7.26 10.03
CA LEU A 97 -17.67 6.80 10.68
C LEU A 97 -17.04 7.95 11.44
N ASP A 98 -16.64 7.71 12.67
CA ASP A 98 -15.82 8.65 13.44
C ASP A 98 -14.47 8.86 12.75
N GLU A 99 -14.12 10.13 12.51
CA GLU A 99 -12.85 10.52 11.92
C GLU A 99 -11.99 11.23 12.97
N GLU A 100 -11.25 10.45 13.75
CA GLU A 100 -10.38 10.98 14.79
C GLU A 100 -8.92 10.62 14.52
N TYR A 101 -8.06 11.63 14.34
CA TYR A 101 -6.63 11.44 14.12
C TYR A 101 -5.80 12.69 14.40
N ASN A 102 -4.52 12.47 14.64
CA ASN A 102 -3.51 13.51 14.62
C ASN A 102 -2.70 13.44 13.31
N GLU A 103 -2.40 14.60 12.72
CA GLU A 103 -1.61 14.71 11.49
C GLU A 103 -0.37 15.58 11.69
N MET A 104 0.72 15.13 11.09
CA MET A 104 1.96 15.90 10.99
C MET A 104 2.39 15.98 9.53
N THR A 105 2.58 17.20 9.03
CA THR A 105 3.11 17.47 7.68
C THR A 105 4.51 18.03 7.77
N LEU A 106 5.49 17.31 7.20
CA LEU A 106 6.85 17.79 6.98
C LEU A 106 6.92 18.40 5.59
N GLN A 107 7.22 19.71 5.51
CA GLN A 107 7.29 20.44 4.24
C GLN A 107 8.74 20.55 3.77
N PHE A 108 9.04 19.95 2.62
CA PHE A 108 10.32 20.01 1.94
C PHE A 108 10.25 20.89 0.70
N LYS A 109 11.39 21.07 0.02
CA LYS A 109 11.42 21.79 -1.24
C LYS A 109 10.84 20.92 -2.36
N GLY A 110 9.67 21.30 -2.86
CA GLY A 110 8.98 20.61 -3.96
C GLY A 110 8.04 19.49 -3.55
N PHE A 111 8.12 18.99 -2.33
CA PHE A 111 7.25 17.93 -1.83
C PHE A 111 6.95 18.09 -0.33
N ASN A 112 5.94 17.37 0.12
CA ASN A 112 5.67 17.16 1.54
C ASN A 112 5.67 15.65 1.84
N VAL A 113 5.83 15.32 3.13
CA VAL A 113 5.48 14.01 3.67
C VAL A 113 4.46 14.23 4.77
N GLU A 114 3.33 13.57 4.64
CA GLU A 114 2.21 13.61 5.57
C GLU A 114 2.16 12.31 6.37
N PHE A 115 2.06 12.41 7.69
CA PHE A 115 1.82 11.30 8.61
C PHE A 115 0.50 11.52 9.32
N ARG A 116 -0.32 10.49 9.40
CA ARG A 116 -1.52 10.43 10.25
C ARG A 116 -1.38 9.33 11.27
N ALA A 117 -1.80 9.61 12.48
CA ALA A 117 -1.87 8.66 13.58
C ALA A 117 -3.33 8.56 14.04
N TYR A 118 -3.91 7.40 13.85
CA TYR A 118 -5.20 6.95 14.36
C TYR A 118 -4.95 6.02 15.55
N ASP A 119 -5.96 5.70 16.34
CA ASP A 119 -5.80 4.79 17.48
C ASP A 119 -5.47 3.35 17.04
N ASP A 120 -5.87 2.96 15.84
CA ASP A 120 -5.63 1.65 15.24
C ASP A 120 -4.55 1.63 14.13
N GLY A 121 -3.87 2.77 13.84
CA GLY A 121 -2.83 2.74 12.83
C GLY A 121 -2.10 4.05 12.53
N ILE A 122 -0.96 3.88 11.86
CA ILE A 122 -0.13 4.96 11.33
C ILE A 122 -0.14 4.88 9.81
N ALA A 123 -0.37 6.01 9.15
CA ALA A 123 -0.27 6.11 7.72
C ALA A 123 0.67 7.25 7.30
N TYR A 124 1.40 7.07 6.19
CA TYR A 124 2.15 8.17 5.58
C TYR A 124 1.99 8.19 4.06
N ARG A 125 2.18 9.37 3.48
CA ARG A 125 2.25 9.54 2.03
C ARG A 125 3.21 10.67 1.64
N PHE A 126 3.76 10.57 0.44
CA PHE A 126 4.37 11.70 -0.25
C PHE A 126 3.30 12.56 -0.92
N VAL A 127 3.58 13.87 -1.04
CA VAL A 127 2.71 14.83 -1.75
C VAL A 127 3.58 15.70 -2.64
N ASN A 128 3.39 15.61 -3.95
CA ASN A 128 4.05 16.50 -4.91
C ASN A 128 3.44 17.90 -4.89
N LYS A 129 4.26 18.92 -4.65
CA LYS A 129 3.90 20.35 -4.73
C LYS A 129 4.40 21.01 -6.01
N GLY A 130 5.30 20.35 -6.73
CA GLY A 130 5.88 20.84 -7.98
C GLY A 130 4.88 20.81 -9.14
N LYS A 131 4.98 21.80 -10.02
CA LYS A 131 4.12 21.90 -11.23
C LYS A 131 4.75 21.25 -12.46
N LYS A 132 6.03 20.94 -12.42
CA LYS A 132 6.75 20.33 -13.55
C LYS A 132 6.48 18.82 -13.56
N PRO A 133 6.20 18.24 -14.73
CA PRO A 133 6.11 16.79 -14.87
C PRO A 133 7.44 16.10 -14.54
N PHE A 134 7.35 14.89 -14.03
CA PHE A 134 8.49 13.98 -13.79
C PHE A 134 8.03 12.53 -13.80
N LYS A 135 8.99 11.60 -13.79
CA LYS A 135 8.73 10.18 -13.63
C LYS A 135 9.26 9.72 -12.28
N VAL A 136 8.53 8.85 -11.62
CA VAL A 136 9.02 8.13 -10.44
C VAL A 136 9.74 6.88 -10.93
N VAL A 137 11.04 6.82 -10.68
CA VAL A 137 11.88 5.68 -11.06
C VAL A 137 11.74 4.55 -10.03
N LYS A 138 11.73 4.93 -8.75
CA LYS A 138 11.62 3.99 -7.63
C LYS A 138 10.99 4.67 -6.42
N GLU A 139 10.20 3.91 -5.67
CA GLU A 139 9.80 4.27 -4.31
C GLU A 139 10.42 3.27 -3.33
N GLY A 140 11.09 3.77 -2.30
CA GLY A 140 11.60 2.97 -1.19
C GLY A 140 10.58 2.98 -0.06
N VAL A 141 10.05 1.81 0.26
CA VAL A 141 9.13 1.58 1.39
C VAL A 141 9.64 0.36 2.13
N ASP A 142 10.35 0.58 3.21
CA ASP A 142 10.94 -0.50 3.99
C ASP A 142 10.26 -0.60 5.35
N PHE A 143 10.14 -1.83 5.84
CA PHE A 143 9.60 -2.16 7.15
C PHE A 143 10.66 -2.93 7.91
N ASN A 144 11.34 -2.26 8.83
CA ASN A 144 12.38 -2.84 9.66
C ASN A 144 11.78 -3.26 11.00
N PHE A 145 11.81 -4.55 11.29
CA PHE A 145 11.32 -5.10 12.55
C PHE A 145 12.44 -5.18 13.58
N PRO A 146 12.16 -4.96 14.89
CA PRO A 146 13.16 -4.98 15.94
C PRO A 146 13.75 -6.38 16.22
N PHE A 147 13.11 -7.43 15.70
CA PHE A 147 13.55 -8.83 15.77
C PHE A 147 12.91 -9.63 14.64
N ASP A 148 13.29 -10.89 14.49
CA ASP A 148 12.73 -11.79 13.47
C ASP A 148 11.29 -12.20 13.87
N VAL A 149 10.31 -11.58 13.24
CA VAL A 149 8.88 -11.79 13.50
C VAL A 149 8.31 -12.85 12.58
N THR A 150 7.23 -13.50 13.01
CA THR A 150 6.40 -14.34 12.14
C THR A 150 5.57 -13.44 11.23
N ALA A 151 5.61 -13.68 9.92
CA ALA A 151 4.82 -12.96 8.94
C ALA A 151 3.93 -13.92 8.14
N HIS A 152 2.72 -13.46 7.86
CA HIS A 152 1.74 -14.10 6.99
C HIS A 152 1.74 -13.35 5.66
N VAL A 153 2.23 -13.99 4.61
CA VAL A 153 2.47 -13.38 3.32
C VAL A 153 1.78 -14.13 2.19
N PRO A 154 0.99 -13.48 1.34
CA PRO A 154 0.42 -14.08 0.14
C PRO A 154 1.40 -13.93 -1.02
N TYR A 155 2.15 -14.98 -1.33
CA TYR A 155 3.08 -14.94 -2.46
C TYR A 155 2.36 -14.88 -3.79
N THR A 156 2.94 -14.13 -4.71
CA THR A 156 2.57 -14.16 -6.11
C THR A 156 2.98 -15.48 -6.76
N ILE A 157 2.25 -15.91 -7.79
CA ILE A 157 2.56 -17.11 -8.58
C ILE A 157 2.87 -16.70 -10.02
N PRO A 158 4.16 -16.61 -10.41
CA PRO A 158 4.52 -16.23 -11.77
C PRO A 158 4.08 -17.32 -12.75
N ARG A 159 3.47 -16.93 -13.86
CA ARG A 159 3.04 -17.87 -14.91
C ARG A 159 4.22 -18.60 -15.58
N ARG A 160 5.38 -17.93 -15.68
CA ARG A 160 6.61 -18.49 -16.23
C ARG A 160 7.74 -18.39 -15.22
N LYS A 161 8.35 -19.52 -14.88
CA LYS A 161 9.51 -19.55 -13.98
C LYS A 161 10.66 -18.73 -14.58
N GLY A 162 11.38 -17.99 -13.73
CA GLY A 162 12.53 -17.17 -14.09
C GLY A 162 12.22 -15.82 -14.73
N HIS A 163 10.96 -15.45 -14.87
CA HIS A 163 10.53 -14.14 -15.37
C HIS A 163 10.01 -13.28 -14.22
N TYR A 164 10.86 -12.47 -13.62
CA TYR A 164 10.56 -11.71 -12.43
C TYR A 164 9.29 -10.84 -12.57
N ASN A 165 9.14 -10.14 -13.68
CA ASN A 165 7.99 -9.24 -13.91
C ASN A 165 6.66 -9.98 -14.07
N GLU A 166 6.66 -11.28 -14.29
CA GLU A 166 5.42 -12.08 -14.31
C GLU A 166 4.77 -12.17 -12.92
N GLN A 167 5.51 -11.88 -11.86
CA GLN A 167 4.99 -11.82 -10.49
C GLN A 167 4.00 -10.68 -10.27
N PHE A 168 4.07 -9.61 -11.07
CA PHE A 168 3.14 -8.50 -10.99
C PHE A 168 1.78 -8.77 -11.68
N TRP A 169 1.64 -9.93 -12.30
CA TRP A 169 0.40 -10.34 -12.94
C TRP A 169 -0.21 -11.52 -12.20
N ASN A 170 -1.17 -11.24 -11.32
CA ASN A 170 -1.74 -12.21 -10.40
C ASN A 170 -3.23 -11.94 -10.17
N SER A 171 -3.99 -12.98 -9.80
CA SER A 171 -5.40 -12.85 -9.39
C SER A 171 -5.58 -12.40 -7.94
N PHE A 172 -4.49 -12.41 -7.14
CA PHE A 172 -4.50 -12.07 -5.71
C PHE A 172 -5.37 -12.98 -4.83
N GLU A 173 -5.53 -14.23 -5.25
CA GLU A 173 -6.34 -15.27 -4.55
C GLU A 173 -5.47 -16.36 -3.93
N ASN A 174 -4.19 -16.09 -3.71
CA ASN A 174 -3.23 -17.08 -3.26
C ASN A 174 -3.33 -17.31 -1.74
N GLN A 175 -3.09 -18.53 -1.32
CA GLN A 175 -3.00 -18.86 0.10
C GLN A 175 -1.83 -18.16 0.78
N TYR A 176 -2.04 -17.77 2.03
CA TYR A 176 -0.99 -17.18 2.85
C TYR A 176 0.03 -18.23 3.30
N THR A 177 1.30 -17.87 3.24
CA THR A 177 2.41 -18.61 3.81
C THR A 177 2.82 -17.97 5.12
N THR A 178 2.92 -18.77 6.18
CA THR A 178 3.36 -18.32 7.50
C THR A 178 4.80 -18.73 7.74
N ASN A 179 5.69 -17.77 7.97
CA ASN A 179 7.08 -18.04 8.31
C ASN A 179 7.74 -16.82 8.98
N ASN A 180 8.89 -17.03 9.62
CA ASN A 180 9.74 -15.92 10.05
C ASN A 180 10.25 -15.12 8.84
N ILE A 181 10.40 -13.80 8.99
CA ILE A 181 10.86 -12.92 7.89
C ILE A 181 12.19 -13.41 7.30
N THR A 182 13.14 -13.82 8.14
CA THR A 182 14.46 -14.30 7.70
C THR A 182 14.40 -15.59 6.89
N LYS A 183 13.28 -16.31 6.93
CA LYS A 183 13.04 -17.58 6.20
C LYS A 183 12.12 -17.42 5.00
N LEU A 184 11.60 -16.23 4.74
CA LEU A 184 10.79 -15.96 3.55
C LEU A 184 11.63 -16.10 2.27
N GLU A 185 10.98 -16.42 1.16
CA GLU A 185 11.64 -16.63 -0.14
C GLU A 185 12.06 -15.29 -0.77
N LYS A 186 13.37 -15.04 -0.87
CA LYS A 186 13.96 -13.75 -1.25
C LYS A 186 13.57 -13.23 -2.64
N GLU A 187 13.32 -14.14 -3.57
CA GLU A 187 13.00 -13.81 -4.97
C GLU A 187 11.50 -13.76 -5.25
N LYS A 188 10.68 -14.08 -4.25
CA LYS A 188 9.23 -14.01 -4.36
C LYS A 188 8.68 -12.70 -3.83
N LEU A 189 7.77 -12.13 -4.62
CA LEU A 189 6.96 -11.01 -4.20
C LEU A 189 5.73 -11.50 -3.42
N ALA A 190 5.37 -10.77 -2.40
CA ALA A 190 4.08 -10.89 -1.73
C ALA A 190 3.26 -9.62 -1.98
N PHE A 191 1.97 -9.78 -2.22
CA PHE A 191 1.03 -8.67 -2.32
C PHE A 191 0.42 -8.32 -0.95
N LEU A 192 -0.32 -7.24 -0.85
CA LEU A 192 -0.95 -6.77 0.38
C LEU A 192 -2.39 -7.32 0.55
N PRO A 193 -2.92 -7.41 1.78
CA PRO A 193 -2.27 -7.06 3.04
C PRO A 193 -1.31 -8.12 3.54
N ILE A 194 -0.36 -7.73 4.42
CA ILE A 194 0.56 -8.64 5.11
C ILE A 194 0.39 -8.43 6.60
N ILE A 195 0.39 -9.52 7.37
CA ILE A 195 0.33 -9.46 8.83
C ILE A 195 1.63 -9.96 9.41
N ALA A 196 2.21 -9.22 10.36
CA ALA A 196 3.36 -9.60 11.16
C ALA A 196 2.95 -9.71 12.63
N GLU A 197 3.34 -10.81 13.27
CA GLU A 197 3.10 -11.06 14.69
C GLU A 197 4.32 -10.63 15.52
N LEU A 198 4.12 -9.70 16.43
CA LEU A 198 5.11 -9.22 17.38
C LEU A 198 4.91 -9.89 18.75
N LYS A 199 5.62 -9.41 19.78
CA LYS A 199 5.43 -9.87 21.16
C LYS A 199 4.14 -9.31 21.74
N ASN A 200 3.70 -9.89 22.86
CA ASN A 200 2.53 -9.43 23.63
C ASN A 200 1.23 -9.35 22.80
N ASN A 201 1.04 -10.30 21.90
CA ASN A 201 -0.11 -10.36 20.96
C ASN A 201 -0.22 -9.19 19.98
N VAL A 202 0.74 -8.25 19.96
CA VAL A 202 0.71 -7.13 19.02
C VAL A 202 0.88 -7.63 17.60
N LYS A 203 0.04 -7.16 16.69
CA LYS A 203 0.08 -7.44 15.27
C LYS A 203 0.20 -6.15 14.47
N LEU A 204 0.96 -6.24 13.39
CA LEU A 204 1.08 -5.19 12.38
C LEU A 204 0.49 -5.71 11.07
N CYS A 205 -0.54 -5.05 10.56
CA CYS A 205 -1.03 -5.28 9.21
C CYS A 205 -0.53 -4.16 8.28
N ILE A 206 0.19 -4.53 7.24
CA ILE A 206 0.70 -3.62 6.21
C ILE A 206 -0.28 -3.60 5.05
N THR A 207 -0.74 -2.41 4.67
CA THR A 207 -1.62 -2.20 3.52
C THR A 207 -1.38 -0.83 2.86
N GLU A 208 -2.19 -0.48 1.87
CA GLU A 208 -2.12 0.80 1.16
C GLU A 208 -3.52 1.31 0.79
N VAL A 209 -3.66 2.62 0.62
CA VAL A 209 -4.93 3.27 0.28
C VAL A 209 -4.72 4.38 -0.75
N ASN A 210 -5.72 4.67 -1.58
CA ASN A 210 -5.71 5.66 -2.66
C ASN A 210 -4.73 5.31 -3.79
N LEU A 211 -4.83 4.10 -4.29
CA LEU A 211 -4.02 3.60 -5.39
C LEU A 211 -4.52 4.12 -6.74
N GLU A 212 -4.36 5.41 -6.98
CA GLU A 212 -4.76 6.07 -8.24
C GLU A 212 -3.57 6.32 -9.15
N SER A 213 -3.61 5.79 -10.39
CA SER A 213 -2.56 6.00 -11.41
C SER A 213 -1.14 5.81 -10.86
N TYR A 214 -0.97 4.78 -10.06
CA TYR A 214 0.27 4.41 -9.41
C TYR A 214 0.28 2.87 -9.21
N PRO A 215 1.42 2.19 -9.31
CA PRO A 215 1.47 0.74 -9.11
C PRO A 215 1.24 0.37 -7.64
N GLY A 216 0.59 -0.77 -7.41
CA GLY A 216 0.44 -1.36 -6.08
C GLY A 216 1.78 -1.77 -5.46
N LEU A 217 1.85 -1.68 -4.14
CA LEU A 217 3.01 -2.09 -3.35
C LEU A 217 3.06 -3.62 -3.24
N TYR A 218 4.18 -4.18 -3.63
CA TYR A 218 4.59 -5.53 -3.30
C TYR A 218 5.75 -5.48 -2.31
N VAL A 219 5.90 -6.52 -1.52
CA VAL A 219 7.02 -6.65 -0.60
C VAL A 219 7.76 -7.97 -0.79
N LYS A 220 9.02 -7.98 -0.40
CA LYS A 220 9.89 -9.15 -0.34
C LYS A 220 10.86 -9.02 0.83
N PRO A 221 11.48 -10.12 1.28
CA PRO A 221 12.50 -10.03 2.31
C PRO A 221 13.67 -9.15 1.89
N GLY A 222 14.06 -8.24 2.76
CA GLY A 222 15.27 -7.45 2.66
C GLY A 222 16.44 -8.07 3.42
N ASN A 223 17.25 -7.25 4.06
CA ASN A 223 18.36 -7.70 4.89
C ASN A 223 17.93 -7.86 6.36
N GLY A 224 18.27 -9.00 6.97
CA GLY A 224 17.91 -9.28 8.37
C GLY A 224 16.39 -9.35 8.56
N ASN A 225 15.86 -8.57 9.50
CA ASN A 225 14.43 -8.54 9.87
C ASN A 225 13.67 -7.47 9.07
N GLN A 226 13.90 -7.37 7.77
CA GLN A 226 13.33 -6.34 6.91
C GLN A 226 12.41 -6.93 5.87
N LEU A 227 11.29 -6.25 5.61
CA LEU A 227 10.55 -6.33 4.35
C LEU A 227 10.84 -5.08 3.53
N THR A 228 11.15 -5.23 2.25
CA THR A 228 11.43 -4.13 1.32
C THR A 228 10.42 -4.11 0.18
N SER A 229 10.16 -2.92 -0.33
CA SER A 229 9.19 -2.70 -1.40
C SER A 229 9.68 -3.14 -2.78
N ASP A 230 8.72 -3.51 -3.62
CA ASP A 230 8.88 -3.60 -5.06
C ASP A 230 7.60 -3.14 -5.77
N PHE A 231 7.73 -2.67 -7.02
CA PHE A 231 6.62 -2.12 -7.79
C PHE A 231 6.69 -2.58 -9.25
N ALA A 232 5.51 -2.80 -9.85
CA ALA A 232 5.44 -3.09 -11.27
C ALA A 232 6.02 -1.91 -12.09
N PRO A 233 6.96 -2.15 -13.01
CA PRO A 233 7.42 -1.12 -13.92
C PRO A 233 6.28 -0.63 -14.82
N TYR A 234 6.34 0.63 -15.24
CA TYR A 234 5.32 1.23 -16.11
C TYR A 234 5.25 0.49 -17.46
N PRO A 235 4.05 0.15 -17.97
CA PRO A 235 3.92 -0.55 -19.24
C PRO A 235 4.34 0.36 -20.41
N LYS A 236 5.27 -0.13 -21.25
CA LYS A 236 5.72 0.53 -22.48
C LYS A 236 4.91 0.10 -23.68
N ARG A 237 4.72 -1.21 -23.84
CA ARG A 237 3.92 -1.79 -24.91
C ARG A 237 3.00 -2.87 -24.34
N MET A 238 1.75 -2.77 -24.70
CA MET A 238 0.73 -3.76 -24.33
C MET A 238 0.07 -4.33 -25.57
N GLU A 239 -0.37 -5.58 -25.49
CA GLU A 239 -1.13 -6.28 -26.54
C GLU A 239 -2.38 -6.91 -25.92
N GLN A 240 -3.48 -6.81 -26.62
CA GLN A 240 -4.69 -7.51 -26.23
C GLN A 240 -4.48 -9.03 -26.29
N GLY A 241 -4.93 -9.76 -25.26
CA GLY A 241 -4.70 -11.19 -25.13
C GLY A 241 -5.35 -11.77 -23.88
N GLY A 242 -4.82 -12.88 -23.39
CA GLY A 242 -5.33 -13.59 -22.23
C GLY A 242 -6.61 -14.38 -22.52
N HIS A 243 -7.36 -14.71 -21.47
CA HIS A 243 -8.61 -15.43 -21.59
C HIS A 243 -9.62 -14.59 -22.40
N ASN A 244 -10.20 -15.18 -23.42
CA ASN A 244 -11.15 -14.54 -24.36
C ASN A 244 -10.68 -13.20 -24.95
N MET A 245 -9.37 -12.93 -24.99
CA MET A 245 -8.80 -11.66 -25.46
C MET A 245 -9.26 -10.43 -24.65
N LEU A 246 -9.64 -10.61 -23.39
CA LEU A 246 -10.16 -9.54 -22.53
C LEU A 246 -9.08 -8.81 -21.73
N GLN A 247 -7.81 -9.25 -21.81
CA GLN A 247 -6.73 -8.70 -21.01
C GLN A 247 -5.74 -7.90 -21.86
N MET A 248 -5.17 -6.86 -21.29
CA MET A 248 -4.03 -6.14 -21.86
C MET A 248 -2.72 -6.70 -21.29
N ILE A 249 -2.00 -7.47 -22.09
CA ILE A 249 -0.76 -8.14 -21.69
C ILE A 249 0.42 -7.19 -21.90
N VAL A 250 1.14 -6.87 -20.85
CA VAL A 250 2.36 -6.06 -20.95
C VAL A 250 3.48 -6.87 -21.59
N LYS A 251 4.00 -6.41 -22.73
CA LYS A 251 5.10 -7.04 -23.50
C LYS A 251 6.44 -6.37 -23.25
N GLU A 252 6.43 -5.08 -23.00
CA GLU A 252 7.64 -4.30 -22.71
C GLU A 252 7.36 -3.33 -21.59
N TYR A 253 8.37 -3.10 -20.75
CA TYR A 253 8.31 -2.23 -19.60
C TYR A 253 9.24 -1.03 -19.79
N GLU A 254 8.91 0.10 -19.16
CA GLU A 254 9.78 1.25 -18.99
C GLU A 254 10.71 1.02 -17.79
N ASP A 255 11.68 1.92 -17.62
CA ASP A 255 12.64 1.95 -16.51
C ASP A 255 12.18 2.81 -15.32
N PHE A 256 10.89 3.12 -15.26
CA PHE A 256 10.23 3.88 -14.20
C PHE A 256 8.88 3.24 -13.86
N ILE A 257 8.31 3.61 -12.70
CA ILE A 257 7.08 3.01 -12.18
C ILE A 257 5.83 3.88 -12.38
N ALA A 258 5.98 5.22 -12.46
CA ALA A 258 4.84 6.11 -12.63
C ALA A 258 5.22 7.41 -13.34
N LYS A 259 4.23 8.04 -14.02
CA LYS A 259 4.30 9.39 -14.58
C LYS A 259 3.51 10.36 -13.69
N VAL A 260 4.09 11.51 -13.43
CA VAL A 260 3.47 12.57 -12.62
C VAL A 260 3.40 13.84 -13.45
N GLU A 261 2.19 14.19 -13.91
CA GLU A 261 1.95 15.31 -14.82
C GLU A 261 1.58 16.61 -14.08
N LYS A 262 1.12 16.52 -12.84
CA LYS A 262 0.60 17.65 -12.05
C LYS A 262 0.80 17.42 -10.55
N PRO A 263 0.64 18.42 -9.70
CA PRO A 263 0.62 18.24 -8.25
C PRO A 263 -0.38 17.14 -7.86
N ARG A 264 0.04 16.24 -6.98
CA ARG A 264 -0.80 15.14 -6.49
C ARG A 264 -0.30 14.58 -5.16
N SER A 265 -1.18 13.90 -4.45
CA SER A 265 -0.82 12.97 -3.40
C SER A 265 -0.50 11.60 -3.99
N PHE A 266 0.45 10.89 -3.37
CA PHE A 266 0.74 9.48 -3.65
C PHE A 266 -0.10 8.58 -2.72
N PRO A 267 -0.15 7.26 -2.96
CA PRO A 267 -0.88 6.36 -2.09
C PRO A 267 -0.41 6.44 -0.64
N TRP A 268 -1.33 6.25 0.30
CA TRP A 268 -1.01 6.05 1.69
C TRP A 268 -0.34 4.69 1.88
N ARG A 269 0.77 4.65 2.60
CA ARG A 269 1.38 3.45 3.15
C ARG A 269 0.89 3.32 4.58
N VAL A 270 0.25 2.21 4.89
CA VAL A 270 -0.55 2.05 6.10
C VAL A 270 -0.03 0.91 6.94
N ALA A 271 0.15 1.18 8.22
CA ALA A 271 0.51 0.25 9.27
C ALA A 271 -0.64 0.22 10.30
N ILE A 272 -1.52 -0.79 10.22
CA ILE A 272 -2.56 -1.03 11.23
C ILE A 272 -1.90 -1.83 12.36
N VAL A 273 -2.04 -1.37 13.59
CA VAL A 273 -1.39 -1.98 14.76
C VAL A 273 -2.40 -2.19 15.87
N THR A 274 -2.52 -3.42 16.33
CA THR A 274 -3.43 -3.79 17.41
C THR A 274 -2.89 -4.99 18.20
N ASP A 275 -3.35 -5.18 19.42
CA ASP A 275 -3.17 -6.39 20.25
C ASP A 275 -4.42 -7.28 20.31
N GLU A 276 -5.50 -6.88 19.60
CA GLU A 276 -6.76 -7.61 19.49
C GLU A 276 -7.02 -8.05 18.04
N ASP A 277 -7.14 -9.35 17.80
CA ASP A 277 -7.29 -9.93 16.44
C ASP A 277 -8.55 -9.44 15.70
N GLU A 278 -9.63 -9.21 16.43
CA GLU A 278 -10.90 -8.74 15.89
C GLU A 278 -10.82 -7.33 15.31
N GLU A 279 -9.93 -6.50 15.81
CA GLU A 279 -9.73 -5.14 15.30
C GLU A 279 -9.14 -5.14 13.89
N LEU A 280 -8.32 -6.13 13.53
CA LEU A 280 -7.82 -6.28 12.15
C LEU A 280 -8.95 -6.43 11.13
N ALA A 281 -10.03 -7.12 11.52
CA ALA A 281 -11.20 -7.31 10.66
C ALA A 281 -12.20 -6.15 10.74
N SER A 282 -12.17 -5.39 11.82
CA SER A 282 -13.15 -4.31 12.09
C SER A 282 -12.63 -2.91 11.83
N THR A 283 -11.34 -2.71 11.59
CA THR A 283 -10.76 -1.39 11.29
C THR A 283 -11.45 -0.69 10.11
N ASN A 284 -11.66 0.61 10.25
CA ASN A 284 -12.19 1.49 9.21
C ASN A 284 -11.08 2.29 8.51
N LEU A 285 -9.81 2.06 8.86
CA LEU A 285 -8.70 2.93 8.49
C LEU A 285 -8.55 3.10 6.97
N SER A 286 -8.77 2.02 6.21
CA SER A 286 -8.74 2.11 4.74
C SER A 286 -9.82 3.04 4.18
N TYR A 287 -10.99 3.09 4.81
CA TYR A 287 -12.07 3.98 4.41
C TYR A 287 -11.81 5.42 4.84
N LEU A 288 -11.32 5.62 6.06
CA LEU A 288 -10.98 6.95 6.62
C LEU A 288 -9.84 7.65 5.87
N LEU A 289 -8.91 6.88 5.29
CA LEU A 289 -7.79 7.39 4.49
C LEU A 289 -8.15 7.61 3.02
N ALA A 290 -9.26 7.03 2.53
CA ALA A 290 -9.69 7.17 1.16
C ALA A 290 -10.11 8.60 0.83
N GLU A 291 -9.81 9.04 -0.39
CA GLU A 291 -10.31 10.34 -0.88
C GLU A 291 -11.85 10.28 -0.99
N PRO A 292 -12.55 11.38 -0.71
CA PRO A 292 -14.01 11.45 -0.86
C PRO A 292 -14.47 11.06 -2.26
N SER A 293 -15.70 10.51 -2.36
CA SER A 293 -16.32 10.21 -3.65
C SER A 293 -16.36 11.46 -4.52
N ARG A 294 -16.04 11.27 -5.81
CA ARG A 294 -16.16 12.32 -6.84
C ARG A 294 -17.48 12.29 -7.59
N LEU A 295 -18.37 11.34 -7.24
CA LEU A 295 -19.71 11.27 -7.77
C LEU A 295 -20.60 12.27 -7.02
N GLU A 296 -21.21 13.21 -7.76
CA GLU A 296 -22.10 14.25 -7.20
C GLU A 296 -23.48 13.66 -6.84
N ASP A 297 -23.99 12.73 -7.66
CA ASP A 297 -25.25 12.03 -7.45
C ASP A 297 -25.03 10.54 -7.37
N ILE A 298 -25.35 9.95 -6.21
CA ILE A 298 -25.30 8.52 -5.94
C ILE A 298 -26.69 7.92 -5.68
N SER A 299 -27.76 8.67 -5.87
CA SER A 299 -29.13 8.24 -5.58
C SER A 299 -29.61 7.07 -6.44
N TRP A 300 -28.97 6.84 -7.58
CA TRP A 300 -29.25 5.72 -8.48
C TRP A 300 -28.64 4.40 -8.01
N ILE A 301 -27.62 4.43 -7.12
CA ILE A 301 -26.99 3.24 -6.57
C ILE A 301 -27.90 2.69 -5.48
N LYS A 302 -28.41 1.48 -5.68
CA LYS A 302 -29.28 0.80 -4.71
C LYS A 302 -28.67 -0.53 -4.33
N PRO A 303 -28.32 -0.75 -3.06
CA PRO A 303 -27.95 -2.06 -2.55
C PRO A 303 -29.07 -3.06 -2.76
N GLY A 304 -28.73 -4.32 -3.03
CA GLY A 304 -29.72 -5.36 -3.23
C GLY A 304 -29.11 -6.75 -3.28
N LYS A 305 -29.93 -7.75 -3.31
CA LYS A 305 -29.53 -9.15 -3.48
C LYS A 305 -29.22 -9.42 -4.94
N ILE A 306 -28.28 -10.32 -5.17
CA ILE A 306 -27.79 -10.66 -6.50
C ILE A 306 -27.91 -12.17 -6.71
N ALA A 307 -28.54 -12.60 -7.80
CA ALA A 307 -28.40 -13.95 -8.31
C ALA A 307 -27.15 -14.02 -9.18
N TRP A 308 -26.18 -14.76 -8.72
CA TRP A 308 -24.87 -14.88 -9.34
C TRP A 308 -24.68 -16.28 -9.94
N ASP A 309 -24.53 -16.36 -11.26
CA ASP A 309 -24.47 -17.60 -12.04
C ASP A 309 -23.21 -18.42 -11.75
N TRP A 310 -22.07 -17.79 -11.52
CA TRP A 310 -20.80 -18.44 -11.20
C TRP A 310 -20.76 -19.12 -9.82
N TRP A 311 -21.61 -18.67 -8.86
CA TRP A 311 -21.63 -19.24 -7.51
C TRP A 311 -21.80 -20.76 -7.49
N ASN A 312 -22.58 -21.30 -8.43
CA ASN A 312 -22.86 -22.73 -8.59
C ASN A 312 -22.46 -23.27 -9.97
N ASP A 313 -21.46 -22.66 -10.61
CA ASP A 313 -20.89 -23.11 -11.90
C ASP A 313 -21.97 -23.22 -12.98
N TRP A 314 -22.83 -22.21 -13.11
CA TRP A 314 -23.99 -22.14 -14.01
C TRP A 314 -24.97 -23.30 -13.91
N ASN A 315 -24.88 -24.17 -12.91
CA ASN A 315 -25.75 -25.30 -12.76
C ASN A 315 -27.13 -24.85 -12.24
N LEU A 316 -28.17 -25.45 -12.84
CA LEU A 316 -29.53 -25.34 -12.41
C LEU A 316 -30.16 -26.74 -12.23
N ASP A 317 -30.93 -26.92 -11.19
CA ASP A 317 -31.69 -28.15 -10.96
C ASP A 317 -33.15 -27.99 -11.44
N GLY A 318 -33.74 -29.08 -11.91
CA GLY A 318 -35.16 -29.13 -12.33
C GLY A 318 -35.48 -28.42 -13.65
N VAL A 319 -34.50 -28.24 -14.53
CA VAL A 319 -34.66 -27.68 -15.89
C VAL A 319 -34.55 -28.78 -16.97
N ASP A 320 -35.18 -28.56 -18.13
CA ASP A 320 -35.23 -29.49 -19.25
C ASP A 320 -34.23 -29.14 -20.40
N PHE A 321 -33.25 -28.32 -20.12
CA PHE A 321 -32.20 -27.89 -21.04
C PHE A 321 -30.83 -28.06 -20.42
N GLU A 322 -29.80 -28.09 -21.26
CA GLU A 322 -28.40 -28.09 -20.82
C GLU A 322 -28.01 -26.71 -20.23
N THR A 323 -27.60 -26.69 -18.95
CA THR A 323 -27.17 -25.48 -18.25
C THR A 323 -25.75 -25.06 -18.64
N GLY A 324 -25.43 -23.76 -18.53
CA GLY A 324 -24.16 -23.20 -18.87
C GLY A 324 -24.29 -21.74 -19.32
N VAL A 325 -23.25 -21.22 -20.00
CA VAL A 325 -23.27 -19.87 -20.58
C VAL A 325 -24.16 -19.83 -21.82
N ASN A 326 -25.48 -19.77 -21.63
CA ASN A 326 -26.47 -19.76 -22.70
C ASN A 326 -27.79 -19.04 -22.29
N ASN A 327 -28.57 -18.63 -23.28
CA ASN A 327 -29.77 -17.88 -23.08
C ASN A 327 -30.81 -18.59 -22.19
N PRO A 328 -31.09 -19.92 -22.30
CA PRO A 328 -32.03 -20.57 -21.41
C PRO A 328 -31.64 -20.49 -19.93
N THR A 329 -30.33 -20.69 -19.63
CA THR A 329 -29.79 -20.57 -18.26
C THR A 329 -30.01 -19.17 -17.68
N TYR A 330 -29.64 -18.13 -18.40
CA TYR A 330 -29.79 -16.77 -17.93
C TYR A 330 -31.25 -16.33 -17.79
N LYS A 331 -32.15 -16.79 -18.69
CA LYS A 331 -33.58 -16.57 -18.50
C LYS A 331 -34.10 -17.20 -17.22
N ALA A 332 -33.68 -18.44 -16.91
CA ALA A 332 -34.06 -19.10 -15.67
C ALA A 332 -33.55 -18.36 -14.43
N TYR A 333 -32.32 -17.83 -14.44
CA TYR A 333 -31.77 -16.95 -13.36
C TYR A 333 -32.61 -15.67 -13.19
N ILE A 334 -32.96 -15.01 -14.30
CA ILE A 334 -33.79 -13.80 -14.29
C ILE A 334 -35.21 -14.10 -13.75
N ASP A 335 -35.83 -15.19 -14.23
CA ASP A 335 -37.16 -15.60 -13.77
C ASP A 335 -37.16 -15.96 -12.28
N PHE A 336 -36.13 -16.67 -11.83
CA PHE A 336 -35.92 -16.98 -10.41
C PHE A 336 -35.74 -15.72 -9.57
N ALA A 337 -34.86 -14.83 -9.98
CA ALA A 337 -34.59 -13.55 -9.30
C ALA A 337 -35.90 -12.74 -9.18
N SER A 338 -36.60 -12.56 -10.28
CA SER A 338 -37.88 -11.83 -10.33
C SER A 338 -38.94 -12.43 -9.40
N LYS A 339 -39.11 -13.76 -9.42
CA LYS A 339 -40.08 -14.48 -8.59
C LYS A 339 -39.79 -14.40 -7.09
N ASN A 340 -38.50 -14.30 -6.72
CA ASN A 340 -38.03 -14.31 -5.33
C ASN A 340 -37.65 -12.94 -4.79
N GLY A 341 -37.90 -11.85 -5.52
CA GLY A 341 -37.61 -10.49 -5.07
C GLY A 341 -36.09 -10.25 -4.93
N ILE A 342 -35.30 -10.81 -5.85
CA ILE A 342 -33.87 -10.56 -5.98
C ILE A 342 -33.71 -9.47 -7.01
N GLU A 343 -33.03 -8.36 -6.64
CA GLU A 343 -33.01 -7.14 -7.42
C GLU A 343 -32.09 -7.21 -8.65
N TYR A 344 -31.04 -8.05 -8.59
CA TYR A 344 -30.00 -8.08 -9.61
C TYR A 344 -29.67 -9.51 -10.06
N VAL A 345 -29.20 -9.62 -11.29
CA VAL A 345 -28.52 -10.82 -11.83
C VAL A 345 -27.15 -10.42 -12.34
N ILE A 346 -26.11 -11.15 -11.99
CA ILE A 346 -24.77 -11.02 -12.57
C ILE A 346 -24.61 -12.09 -13.65
N LEU A 347 -24.11 -11.66 -14.80
CA LEU A 347 -23.64 -12.50 -15.89
C LEU A 347 -22.11 -12.43 -15.87
N ASP A 348 -21.47 -13.35 -15.13
CA ASP A 348 -20.04 -13.26 -14.78
C ASP A 348 -19.13 -13.44 -16.00
N GLU A 349 -19.48 -14.35 -16.89
CA GLU A 349 -18.75 -14.62 -18.13
C GLU A 349 -19.38 -13.97 -19.38
N GLY A 350 -20.36 -13.13 -19.20
CA GLY A 350 -21.23 -12.58 -20.24
C GLY A 350 -20.61 -11.65 -21.27
#